data_991e7515e46d17dfe839d77062046206
#
_entry.id   991e7515e46d17dfe839d77062046206
#
_cell.length_a   1.000
_cell.length_b   1.000
_cell.length_c   1.000
_cell.angle_alpha   90.00
_cell.angle_beta   90.00
_cell.angle_gamma   90.00
#
_symmetry.space_group_name_H-M   'P 1'
#
loop_
_entity.id
_entity.type
_entity.pdbx_description
1 polymer ?
#
loop_
_entity_poly.entity_id
_entity_poly.type
_entity_poly.pdbx_seq_one_letter_code
_entity_poly.pdbx_strand_id
1 'polypeptide(L)'
;MRELMRKVVVFFSTIFLLTTMASVSFADGHGKKILFSIKGPGSGNPFWASVTKGAEEEAKKLGVKLILIAPPQEGDVQAQINQVEDQLAKGVDALALAPGDPNAFAPIVDDAIKSGVPVVFVDTKGINEGVTFIGTNNMNGAELAAKFICDKTPKGSDVAILTGIESQSTALLRRDGAIKGFKNCGLNIVATQTAEWDTAKGRSVTESIILKNPNIKAIFASNDNMGLGAMQALKDADMNDVVVVGFDATPDAATSILKGEMTATIAQFSYNMGAYGVKYALELANGGSIDPNIDTGTQLVTTENAKDFK
;
A
#
# COMPACT_ATOMS: atom_id res chain seq x y z
N MET A 1 88.19 22.04 20.42
CA MET A 1 87.74 23.36 20.84
C MET A 1 86.49 23.70 20.06
N ARG A 2 85.40 23.89 20.81
CA ARG A 2 84.08 24.34 20.41
C ARG A 2 83.23 23.36 19.62
N GLU A 3 82.40 22.64 20.41
CA GLU A 3 81.20 22.03 20.05
C GLU A 3 80.16 23.02 19.50
N LEU A 4 79.45 22.60 18.52
CA LEU A 4 78.23 23.25 18.10
C LEU A 4 77.11 22.24 18.20
N MET A 5 76.37 22.32 19.35
CA MET A 5 75.17 21.54 19.57
C MET A 5 74.06 22.04 18.64
N ARG A 6 73.64 21.22 17.69
CA ARG A 6 72.43 21.43 16.89
C ARG A 6 71.24 20.83 17.67
N LYS A 7 70.39 21.69 18.17
CA LYS A 7 69.10 21.30 18.74
C LYS A 7 68.18 20.90 17.60
N VAL A 8 67.82 19.62 17.52
CA VAL A 8 66.73 19.12 16.67
C VAL A 8 65.43 19.38 17.41
N VAL A 9 64.63 20.32 16.87
CA VAL A 9 63.24 20.54 17.34
C VAL A 9 62.38 19.55 16.57
N VAL A 10 61.86 18.53 17.25
CA VAL A 10 60.88 17.61 16.72
C VAL A 10 59.50 18.26 16.89
N PHE A 11 58.89 18.68 15.79
CA PHE A 11 57.52 19.16 15.75
C PHE A 11 56.62 17.93 15.71
N PHE A 12 55.98 17.60 16.81
CA PHE A 12 54.85 16.65 16.82
C PHE A 12 53.62 17.36 16.32
N SER A 13 53.26 17.17 15.04
CA SER A 13 51.98 17.52 14.47
C SER A 13 50.96 16.48 14.93
N THR A 14 50.20 16.78 15.99
CA THR A 14 49.03 16.00 16.40
C THR A 14 47.88 16.31 15.44
N ILE A 15 47.69 15.44 14.43
CA ILE A 15 46.52 15.46 13.57
C ILE A 15 45.37 14.95 14.42
N PHE A 16 44.53 15.89 14.90
CA PHE A 16 43.27 15.59 15.54
C PHE A 16 42.26 15.16 14.46
N LEU A 17 42.16 13.85 14.23
CA LEU A 17 41.17 13.28 13.35
C LEU A 17 39.81 13.44 14.04
N LEU A 18 39.06 14.52 13.71
CA LEU A 18 37.63 14.63 14.05
C LEU A 18 36.89 13.54 13.25
N THR A 19 36.73 12.38 13.85
CA THR A 19 35.70 11.44 13.44
C THR A 19 34.35 12.06 13.80
N THR A 20 33.67 12.68 12.83
CA THR A 20 32.26 12.97 12.94
C THR A 20 31.54 11.63 12.96
N MET A 21 31.29 11.12 14.16
CA MET A 21 30.24 10.12 14.34
C MET A 21 28.93 10.80 13.92
N ALA A 22 28.45 10.48 12.73
CA ALA A 22 27.07 10.73 12.37
C ALA A 22 26.25 9.92 13.36
N SER A 23 25.81 10.58 14.43
CA SER A 23 24.79 10.04 15.31
C SER A 23 23.58 9.79 14.42
N VAL A 24 23.22 8.54 14.23
CA VAL A 24 21.88 8.18 13.74
C VAL A 24 20.95 8.66 14.86
N SER A 25 20.50 9.90 14.74
CA SER A 25 19.46 10.45 15.60
C SER A 25 18.20 9.69 15.23
N PHE A 26 17.80 8.75 16.08
CA PHE A 26 16.42 8.26 16.02
C PHE A 26 15.53 9.48 16.20
N ALA A 27 14.65 9.73 15.23
CA ALA A 27 13.71 10.83 15.31
C ALA A 27 12.96 10.75 16.65
N ASP A 28 13.16 11.76 17.52
CA ASP A 28 12.45 11.83 18.79
C ASP A 28 11.02 12.28 18.53
N GLY A 29 10.06 11.39 18.81
CA GLY A 29 8.64 11.63 18.61
C GLY A 29 7.93 12.28 19.79
N HIS A 30 8.63 12.53 20.90
CA HIS A 30 8.01 13.06 22.11
C HIS A 30 7.31 14.41 21.88
N GLY A 31 5.98 14.41 22.11
CA GLY A 31 5.13 15.58 21.93
C GLY A 31 4.62 15.82 20.50
N LYS A 32 5.16 15.13 19.49
CA LYS A 32 4.70 15.24 18.11
C LYS A 32 3.37 14.54 17.91
N LYS A 33 2.45 15.21 17.19
CA LYS A 33 1.13 14.70 16.81
C LYS A 33 1.14 14.37 15.32
N ILE A 34 1.02 13.10 14.98
CA ILE A 34 0.90 12.64 13.59
C ILE A 34 -0.54 12.28 13.32
N LEU A 35 -1.16 12.99 12.37
CA LEU A 35 -2.46 12.62 11.83
C LEU A 35 -2.26 11.53 10.78
N PHE A 36 -2.92 10.39 10.94
CA PHE A 36 -2.96 9.34 9.94
C PHE A 36 -4.41 9.10 9.50
N SER A 37 -4.72 9.50 8.28
CA SER A 37 -6.03 9.31 7.67
C SER A 37 -5.97 8.15 6.68
N ILE A 38 -6.68 7.07 6.99
CA ILE A 38 -6.90 5.94 6.09
C ILE A 38 -8.25 6.08 5.40
N LYS A 39 -8.44 5.43 4.23
CA LYS A 39 -9.65 5.63 3.39
C LYS A 39 -10.79 4.66 3.69
N GLY A 40 -10.60 3.73 4.63
CA GLY A 40 -11.64 2.82 5.08
C GLY A 40 -11.34 2.26 6.47
N PRO A 41 -12.37 1.84 7.22
CA PRO A 41 -12.18 1.30 8.56
C PRO A 41 -11.50 -0.07 8.52
N GLY A 42 -10.71 -0.38 9.55
CA GLY A 42 -10.10 -1.71 9.73
C GLY A 42 -11.12 -2.81 10.03
N SER A 43 -12.31 -2.44 10.52
CA SER A 43 -13.40 -3.38 10.71
C SER A 43 -13.97 -3.83 9.36
N GLY A 44 -13.88 -5.13 9.08
CA GLY A 44 -14.35 -5.70 7.81
C GLY A 44 -13.35 -5.60 6.64
N ASN A 45 -12.20 -4.95 6.83
CA ASN A 45 -11.13 -4.92 5.84
C ASN A 45 -9.77 -5.25 6.49
N PRO A 46 -9.28 -6.51 6.38
CA PRO A 46 -8.02 -6.94 6.97
C PRO A 46 -6.80 -6.13 6.52
N PHE A 47 -6.82 -5.59 5.30
CA PHE A 47 -5.76 -4.71 4.80
C PHE A 47 -5.62 -3.47 5.69
N TRP A 48 -6.73 -2.73 5.93
CA TRP A 48 -6.70 -1.54 6.79
C TRP A 48 -6.44 -1.86 8.26
N ALA A 49 -6.89 -3.03 8.75
CA ALA A 49 -6.55 -3.50 10.09
C ALA A 49 -5.03 -3.68 10.25
N SER A 50 -4.36 -4.24 9.23
CA SER A 50 -2.90 -4.42 9.21
C SER A 50 -2.14 -3.08 9.12
N VAL A 51 -2.59 -2.14 8.27
CA VAL A 51 -2.05 -0.76 8.21
C VAL A 51 -2.16 -0.07 9.57
N THR A 52 -3.35 -0.12 10.18
CA THR A 52 -3.62 0.45 11.52
C THR A 52 -2.66 -0.11 12.57
N LYS A 53 -2.52 -1.43 12.62
CA LYS A 53 -1.59 -2.10 13.54
C LYS A 53 -0.16 -1.62 13.36
N GLY A 54 0.33 -1.55 12.13
CA GLY A 54 1.68 -1.07 11.84
C GLY A 54 1.88 0.39 12.29
N ALA A 55 0.89 1.25 12.05
CA ALA A 55 0.93 2.66 12.46
C ALA A 55 0.95 2.81 14.00
N GLU A 56 0.10 2.06 14.71
CA GLU A 56 -0.01 2.11 16.18
C GLU A 56 1.26 1.61 16.88
N GLU A 57 1.81 0.48 16.40
CA GLU A 57 3.03 -0.10 16.96
C GLU A 57 4.24 0.81 16.73
N GLU A 58 4.39 1.38 15.52
CA GLU A 58 5.49 2.31 15.24
C GLU A 58 5.34 3.63 16.01
N ALA A 59 4.12 4.17 16.12
CA ALA A 59 3.85 5.36 16.92
C ALA A 59 4.24 5.16 18.40
N LYS A 60 3.88 4.01 18.97
CA LYS A 60 4.26 3.64 20.34
C LYS A 60 5.78 3.54 20.50
N LYS A 61 6.47 2.92 19.56
CA LYS A 61 7.92 2.76 19.54
C LYS A 61 8.65 4.10 19.46
N LEU A 62 8.12 5.06 18.66
CA LEU A 62 8.70 6.37 18.46
C LEU A 62 8.24 7.44 19.46
N GLY A 63 7.33 7.11 20.39
CA GLY A 63 6.78 8.07 21.36
C GLY A 63 5.88 9.15 20.74
N VAL A 64 5.30 8.89 19.55
CA VAL A 64 4.43 9.80 18.82
C VAL A 64 3.00 9.73 19.33
N LYS A 65 2.32 10.86 19.41
CA LYS A 65 0.87 10.91 19.57
C LYS A 65 0.20 10.68 18.21
N LEU A 66 -0.20 9.44 17.95
CA LEU A 66 -0.94 9.10 16.73
C LEU A 66 -2.41 9.52 16.86
N ILE A 67 -2.93 10.20 15.83
CA ILE A 67 -4.35 10.49 15.62
C ILE A 67 -4.74 9.71 14.37
N LEU A 68 -5.29 8.51 14.54
CA LEU A 68 -5.71 7.66 13.44
C LEU A 68 -7.21 7.86 13.21
N ILE A 69 -7.57 8.19 11.97
CA ILE A 69 -8.95 8.43 11.55
C ILE A 69 -9.27 7.65 10.27
N ALA A 70 -10.54 7.25 10.16
CA ALA A 70 -11.08 6.62 8.97
C ALA A 70 -12.52 7.09 8.74
N PRO A 71 -12.99 7.21 7.50
CA PRO A 71 -14.42 7.41 7.23
C PRO A 71 -15.22 6.16 7.62
N PRO A 72 -16.52 6.29 7.84
CA PRO A 72 -17.39 5.15 8.19
C PRO A 72 -17.39 4.01 7.17
N GLN A 73 -17.20 4.36 5.89
CA GLN A 73 -17.11 3.42 4.77
C GLN A 73 -16.00 3.86 3.81
N GLU A 74 -15.31 2.90 3.18
CA GLU A 74 -14.40 3.19 2.10
C GLU A 74 -15.18 3.75 0.90
N GLY A 75 -14.70 4.89 0.35
CA GLY A 75 -15.41 5.63 -0.68
C GLY A 75 -16.22 6.84 -0.16
N ASP A 76 -16.43 6.98 1.15
CA ASP A 76 -17.04 8.21 1.72
C ASP A 76 -15.97 9.33 1.82
N VAL A 77 -15.65 9.87 0.64
CA VAL A 77 -14.62 10.90 0.46
C VAL A 77 -14.94 12.16 1.27
N GLN A 78 -16.22 12.58 1.30
CA GLN A 78 -16.60 13.80 2.03
C GLN A 78 -16.43 13.65 3.54
N ALA A 79 -16.78 12.49 4.10
CA ALA A 79 -16.54 12.23 5.52
C ALA A 79 -15.03 12.24 5.84
N GLN A 80 -14.20 11.65 4.98
CA GLN A 80 -12.76 11.65 5.14
C GLN A 80 -12.20 13.09 5.09
N ILE A 81 -12.63 13.91 4.13
CA ILE A 81 -12.25 15.32 4.02
C ILE A 81 -12.57 16.08 5.31
N ASN A 82 -13.83 16.02 5.75
CA ASN A 82 -14.27 16.73 6.96
C ASN A 82 -13.46 16.33 8.20
N GLN A 83 -13.14 15.04 8.32
CA GLN A 83 -12.32 14.54 9.43
C GLN A 83 -10.87 15.06 9.36
N VAL A 84 -10.26 15.09 8.18
CA VAL A 84 -8.89 15.60 8.00
C VAL A 84 -8.81 17.10 8.28
N GLU A 85 -9.72 17.89 7.72
CA GLU A 85 -9.78 19.34 7.95
C GLU A 85 -10.00 19.68 9.45
N ASP A 86 -10.89 18.95 10.14
CA ASP A 86 -11.12 19.13 11.59
C ASP A 86 -9.84 18.86 12.40
N GLN A 87 -9.06 17.83 12.06
CA GLN A 87 -7.81 17.55 12.77
C GLN A 87 -6.68 18.51 12.41
N LEU A 88 -6.58 18.96 11.16
CA LEU A 88 -5.65 20.00 10.74
C LEU A 88 -5.92 21.30 11.50
N ALA A 89 -7.18 21.70 11.64
CA ALA A 89 -7.59 22.89 12.40
C ALA A 89 -7.23 22.81 13.90
N LYS A 90 -7.18 21.60 14.48
CA LYS A 90 -6.76 21.36 15.88
C LYS A 90 -5.24 21.34 16.07
N GLY A 91 -4.49 21.40 14.99
CA GLY A 91 -3.03 21.41 14.96
C GLY A 91 -2.40 20.05 15.10
N VAL A 92 -1.69 19.64 14.07
CA VAL A 92 -0.87 18.43 13.97
C VAL A 92 0.51 18.80 13.42
N ASP A 93 1.50 17.94 13.64
CA ASP A 93 2.88 18.18 13.21
C ASP A 93 3.18 17.58 11.83
N ALA A 94 2.44 16.56 11.41
CA ALA A 94 2.48 16.00 10.05
C ALA A 94 1.21 15.21 9.72
N LEU A 95 0.98 14.96 8.44
CA LEU A 95 -0.13 14.19 7.91
C LEU A 95 0.39 13.00 7.09
N ALA A 96 0.00 11.77 7.49
CA ALA A 96 0.06 10.58 6.65
C ALA A 96 -1.35 10.35 6.08
N LEU A 97 -1.50 10.34 4.76
CA LEU A 97 -2.79 10.35 4.08
C LEU A 97 -2.89 9.24 3.05
N ALA A 98 -3.91 8.39 3.18
CA ALA A 98 -4.40 7.55 2.10
C ALA A 98 -5.67 8.21 1.51
N PRO A 99 -5.58 9.01 0.44
CA PRO A 99 -6.74 9.75 -0.06
C PRO A 99 -7.79 8.83 -0.70
N GLY A 100 -9.05 8.96 -0.31
CA GLY A 100 -10.18 8.27 -0.94
C GLY A 100 -10.44 8.72 -2.37
N ASP A 101 -10.08 9.98 -2.68
CA ASP A 101 -10.04 10.55 -4.02
C ASP A 101 -8.85 11.53 -4.12
N PRO A 102 -7.82 11.21 -4.93
CA PRO A 102 -6.64 12.05 -5.10
C PRO A 102 -6.92 13.48 -5.55
N ASN A 103 -7.94 13.69 -6.39
CA ASN A 103 -8.28 15.02 -6.90
C ASN A 103 -9.00 15.85 -5.83
N ALA A 104 -9.94 15.24 -5.10
CA ALA A 104 -10.68 15.92 -4.04
C ALA A 104 -9.77 16.34 -2.87
N PHE A 105 -8.71 15.56 -2.59
CA PHE A 105 -7.75 15.87 -1.53
C PHE A 105 -6.65 16.85 -1.93
N ALA A 106 -6.43 17.12 -3.22
CA ALA A 106 -5.33 17.96 -3.68
C ALA A 106 -5.29 19.34 -3.02
N PRO A 107 -6.39 20.13 -2.93
CA PRO A 107 -6.38 21.43 -2.28
C PRO A 107 -6.06 21.35 -0.77
N ILE A 108 -6.54 20.30 -0.08
CA ILE A 108 -6.32 20.12 1.36
C ILE A 108 -4.85 19.81 1.63
N VAL A 109 -4.22 19.01 0.78
CA VAL A 109 -2.79 18.69 0.85
C VAL A 109 -1.95 19.95 0.60
N ASP A 110 -2.29 20.76 -0.41
CA ASP A 110 -1.61 22.02 -0.69
C ASP A 110 -1.73 22.99 0.48
N ASP A 111 -2.90 23.11 1.09
CA ASP A 111 -3.13 24.02 2.22
C ASP A 111 -2.43 23.53 3.49
N ALA A 112 -2.36 22.21 3.74
CA ALA A 112 -1.57 21.64 4.82
C ALA A 112 -0.08 21.99 4.67
N ILE A 113 0.48 21.77 3.47
CA ILE A 113 1.89 22.07 3.17
C ILE A 113 2.19 23.59 3.32
N LYS A 114 1.34 24.46 2.77
CA LYS A 114 1.46 25.92 2.92
C LYS A 114 1.42 26.37 4.38
N SER A 115 0.67 25.66 5.22
CA SER A 115 0.57 25.90 6.66
C SER A 115 1.74 25.31 7.47
N GLY A 116 2.72 24.70 6.81
CA GLY A 116 3.89 24.10 7.45
C GLY A 116 3.68 22.69 8.00
N VAL A 117 2.59 22.03 7.62
CA VAL A 117 2.31 20.62 7.96
C VAL A 117 2.79 19.73 6.81
N PRO A 118 3.91 19.01 6.96
CA PRO A 118 4.39 18.10 5.92
C PRO A 118 3.43 16.91 5.74
N VAL A 119 3.36 16.42 4.50
CA VAL A 119 2.45 15.34 4.09
C VAL A 119 3.21 14.19 3.47
N VAL A 120 2.81 12.96 3.78
CA VAL A 120 3.18 11.75 3.03
C VAL A 120 1.91 11.04 2.56
N PHE A 121 1.93 10.51 1.34
CA PHE A 121 0.88 9.62 0.86
C PHE A 121 1.18 8.18 1.25
N VAL A 122 0.16 7.46 1.69
CA VAL A 122 0.25 6.05 2.06
C VAL A 122 -0.75 5.25 1.24
N ASP A 123 -0.38 4.07 0.75
CA ASP A 123 -1.21 3.19 -0.08
C ASP A 123 -1.67 3.81 -1.41
N THR A 124 -2.34 4.94 -1.36
CA THR A 124 -2.90 5.63 -2.52
C THR A 124 -2.14 6.94 -2.75
N LYS A 125 -1.53 7.07 -3.92
CA LYS A 125 -0.80 8.28 -4.30
C LYS A 125 -1.77 9.41 -4.68
N GLY A 126 -1.59 10.58 -4.08
CA GLY A 126 -2.25 11.82 -4.50
C GLY A 126 -1.63 12.40 -5.78
N ILE A 127 -2.17 13.55 -6.22
CA ILE A 127 -1.69 14.24 -7.43
C ILE A 127 -0.71 15.39 -7.13
N ASN A 128 -0.52 15.76 -5.85
CA ASN A 128 0.38 16.84 -5.45
C ASN A 128 1.84 16.44 -5.68
N GLU A 129 2.54 17.24 -6.48
CA GLU A 129 3.96 17.01 -6.78
C GLU A 129 4.84 17.23 -5.54
N GLY A 130 5.95 16.49 -5.46
CA GLY A 130 6.92 16.58 -4.37
C GLY A 130 6.51 15.91 -3.06
N VAL A 131 5.29 15.39 -2.95
CA VAL A 131 4.83 14.64 -1.78
C VAL A 131 5.30 13.17 -1.90
N THR A 132 6.00 12.69 -0.88
CA THR A 132 6.47 11.30 -0.85
C THR A 132 5.31 10.32 -0.86
N PHE A 133 5.44 9.28 -1.66
CA PHE A 133 4.52 8.14 -1.69
C PHE A 133 5.14 6.93 -0.98
N ILE A 134 4.38 6.31 -0.08
CA ILE A 134 4.73 5.11 0.67
C ILE A 134 3.70 4.04 0.31
N GLY A 135 4.11 3.02 -0.43
CA GLY A 135 3.18 1.99 -0.86
C GLY A 135 3.78 1.05 -1.89
N THR A 136 2.94 0.23 -2.45
CA THR A 136 3.27 -0.79 -3.43
C THR A 136 3.32 -0.22 -4.85
N ASN A 137 4.17 -0.76 -5.68
CA ASN A 137 4.06 -0.56 -7.12
C ASN A 137 2.87 -1.36 -7.67
N ASN A 138 1.68 -0.74 -7.64
CA ASN A 138 0.41 -1.37 -8.00
C ASN A 138 0.37 -1.90 -9.43
N MET A 139 0.99 -1.18 -10.39
CA MET A 139 1.08 -1.60 -11.78
C MET A 139 1.88 -2.90 -11.90
N ASN A 140 3.07 -2.93 -11.33
CA ASN A 140 3.96 -4.11 -11.36
C ASN A 140 3.33 -5.30 -10.63
N GLY A 141 2.68 -5.07 -9.49
CA GLY A 141 1.99 -6.14 -8.75
C GLY A 141 0.87 -6.78 -9.58
N ALA A 142 0.09 -5.96 -10.29
CA ALA A 142 -0.97 -6.48 -11.17
C ALA A 142 -0.41 -7.16 -12.42
N GLU A 143 0.70 -6.69 -12.99
CA GLU A 143 1.41 -7.38 -14.07
C GLU A 143 1.93 -8.74 -13.61
N LEU A 144 2.42 -8.85 -12.36
CA LEU A 144 2.84 -10.12 -11.75
C LEU A 144 1.67 -11.10 -11.59
N ALA A 145 0.52 -10.62 -11.11
CA ALA A 145 -0.71 -11.41 -11.03
C ALA A 145 -1.16 -11.91 -12.41
N ALA A 146 -1.17 -11.00 -13.40
CA ALA A 146 -1.54 -11.33 -14.76
C ALA A 146 -0.59 -12.37 -15.38
N LYS A 147 0.72 -12.21 -15.17
CA LYS A 147 1.70 -13.21 -15.61
C LYS A 147 1.41 -14.59 -15.02
N PHE A 148 1.14 -14.67 -13.73
CA PHE A 148 0.80 -15.93 -13.07
C PHE A 148 -0.47 -16.57 -13.67
N ILE A 149 -1.52 -15.77 -13.95
CA ILE A 149 -2.73 -16.25 -14.62
C ILE A 149 -2.40 -16.75 -16.03
N CYS A 150 -1.57 -16.03 -16.80
CA CYS A 150 -1.13 -16.44 -18.12
C CYS A 150 -0.41 -17.80 -18.12
N ASP A 151 0.42 -18.04 -17.10
CA ASP A 151 1.16 -19.29 -16.95
C ASP A 151 0.22 -20.48 -16.56
N LYS A 152 -0.98 -20.20 -16.04
CA LYS A 152 -1.97 -21.17 -15.58
C LYS A 152 -3.12 -21.43 -16.56
N THR A 153 -3.31 -20.53 -17.55
CA THR A 153 -4.45 -20.61 -18.47
C THR A 153 -3.99 -20.71 -19.93
N PRO A 154 -4.68 -21.50 -20.77
CA PRO A 154 -4.36 -21.58 -22.20
C PRO A 154 -4.50 -20.20 -22.87
N LYS A 155 -3.64 -19.94 -23.87
CA LYS A 155 -3.75 -18.73 -24.70
C LYS A 155 -5.12 -18.65 -25.35
N GLY A 156 -5.70 -17.45 -25.37
CA GLY A 156 -7.05 -17.19 -25.89
C GLY A 156 -8.18 -17.49 -24.90
N SER A 157 -7.84 -17.90 -23.67
CA SER A 157 -8.84 -18.09 -22.61
C SER A 157 -9.53 -16.78 -22.24
N ASP A 158 -10.81 -16.88 -21.90
CA ASP A 158 -11.61 -15.79 -21.37
C ASP A 158 -11.24 -15.50 -19.90
N VAL A 159 -10.99 -14.23 -19.59
CA VAL A 159 -10.65 -13.76 -18.25
C VAL A 159 -11.43 -12.50 -17.88
N ALA A 160 -11.64 -12.29 -16.57
CA ALA A 160 -12.26 -11.06 -16.08
C ALA A 160 -11.37 -10.35 -15.07
N ILE A 161 -11.64 -9.04 -14.89
CA ILE A 161 -11.00 -8.17 -13.93
C ILE A 161 -12.08 -7.56 -13.03
N LEU A 162 -11.95 -7.78 -11.72
CA LEU A 162 -12.71 -7.06 -10.70
C LEU A 162 -11.89 -5.87 -10.22
N THR A 163 -12.40 -4.65 -10.43
CA THR A 163 -11.71 -3.41 -10.04
C THR A 163 -12.24 -2.88 -8.71
N GLY A 164 -11.43 -2.06 -8.06
CA GLY A 164 -11.83 -1.31 -6.87
C GLY A 164 -12.62 -0.05 -7.21
N ILE A 165 -12.66 0.91 -6.28
CA ILE A 165 -13.29 2.22 -6.46
C ILE A 165 -12.51 3.03 -7.48
N GLU A 166 -13.14 3.40 -8.59
CA GLU A 166 -12.44 3.94 -9.77
C GLU A 166 -11.87 5.36 -9.61
N SER A 167 -12.27 6.12 -8.57
CA SER A 167 -11.62 7.39 -8.23
C SER A 167 -10.21 7.20 -7.65
N GLN A 168 -9.87 6.00 -7.18
CA GLN A 168 -8.63 5.70 -6.50
C GLN A 168 -7.53 5.26 -7.48
N SER A 169 -6.34 5.86 -7.38
CA SER A 169 -5.19 5.51 -8.24
C SER A 169 -4.77 4.05 -8.11
N THR A 170 -4.94 3.43 -6.94
CA THR A 170 -4.69 1.99 -6.72
C THR A 170 -5.57 1.11 -7.62
N ALA A 171 -6.87 1.42 -7.73
CA ALA A 171 -7.80 0.67 -8.57
C ALA A 171 -7.41 0.76 -10.05
N LEU A 172 -7.11 1.98 -10.52
CA LEU A 172 -6.74 2.23 -11.92
C LEU A 172 -5.42 1.53 -12.29
N LEU A 173 -4.40 1.64 -11.44
CA LEU A 173 -3.09 1.04 -11.70
C LEU A 173 -3.15 -0.50 -11.71
N ARG A 174 -3.90 -1.12 -10.77
CA ARG A 174 -4.08 -2.58 -10.76
C ARG A 174 -4.87 -3.06 -11.97
N ARG A 175 -5.94 -2.36 -12.34
CA ARG A 175 -6.70 -2.63 -13.58
C ARG A 175 -5.80 -2.58 -14.82
N ASP A 176 -5.07 -1.48 -14.98
CA ASP A 176 -4.26 -1.23 -16.17
C ASP A 176 -3.08 -2.19 -16.28
N GLY A 177 -2.46 -2.56 -15.14
CA GLY A 177 -1.42 -3.59 -15.06
C GLY A 177 -1.94 -4.98 -15.49
N ALA A 178 -3.13 -5.36 -15.00
CA ALA A 178 -3.76 -6.62 -15.39
C ALA A 178 -4.13 -6.62 -16.89
N ILE A 179 -4.73 -5.54 -17.39
CA ILE A 179 -5.06 -5.40 -18.83
C ILE A 179 -3.79 -5.53 -19.70
N LYS A 180 -2.72 -4.85 -19.31
CA LYS A 180 -1.44 -4.93 -20.03
C LYS A 180 -0.89 -6.35 -20.03
N GLY A 181 -0.86 -7.00 -18.86
CA GLY A 181 -0.37 -8.37 -18.72
C GLY A 181 -1.17 -9.36 -19.57
N PHE A 182 -2.50 -9.34 -19.49
CA PHE A 182 -3.38 -10.23 -20.25
C PHE A 182 -3.26 -10.04 -21.76
N LYS A 183 -3.19 -8.78 -22.22
CA LYS A 183 -2.95 -8.48 -23.65
C LYS A 183 -1.61 -9.04 -24.14
N ASN A 184 -0.55 -8.93 -23.33
CA ASN A 184 0.78 -9.40 -23.71
C ASN A 184 0.84 -10.92 -23.88
N CYS A 185 0.07 -11.70 -23.12
CA CYS A 185 0.03 -13.16 -23.26
C CYS A 185 -1.12 -13.66 -24.16
N GLY A 186 -1.97 -12.77 -24.65
CA GLY A 186 -3.05 -13.09 -25.57
C GLY A 186 -4.26 -13.75 -24.93
N LEU A 187 -4.59 -13.40 -23.69
CA LEU A 187 -5.86 -13.74 -23.05
C LEU A 187 -6.96 -12.76 -23.48
N ASN A 188 -8.20 -13.23 -23.49
CA ASN A 188 -9.37 -12.47 -23.91
C ASN A 188 -10.08 -11.88 -22.69
N ILE A 189 -10.03 -10.56 -22.50
CA ILE A 189 -10.69 -9.88 -21.40
C ILE A 189 -12.18 -9.72 -21.74
N VAL A 190 -13.05 -10.54 -21.14
CA VAL A 190 -14.49 -10.54 -21.41
C VAL A 190 -15.28 -9.61 -20.48
N ALA A 191 -14.69 -9.24 -19.33
CA ALA A 191 -15.30 -8.30 -18.40
C ALA A 191 -14.24 -7.52 -17.61
N THR A 192 -14.52 -6.24 -17.37
CA THR A 192 -13.82 -5.40 -16.40
C THR A 192 -14.89 -4.63 -15.65
N GLN A 193 -15.11 -4.94 -14.37
CA GLN A 193 -16.21 -4.39 -13.59
C GLN A 193 -15.73 -4.04 -12.17
N THR A 194 -16.23 -2.91 -11.66
CA THR A 194 -15.95 -2.56 -10.27
C THR A 194 -16.77 -3.40 -9.30
N ALA A 195 -16.11 -3.84 -8.22
CA ALA A 195 -16.74 -4.44 -7.06
C ALA A 195 -16.31 -3.70 -5.76
N GLU A 196 -15.77 -2.50 -5.92
CA GLU A 196 -15.58 -1.47 -4.89
C GLU A 196 -14.88 -1.97 -3.62
N TRP A 197 -13.91 -2.87 -3.76
CA TRP A 197 -13.13 -3.50 -2.68
C TRP A 197 -13.93 -4.42 -1.74
N ASP A 198 -15.20 -4.68 -2.05
CA ASP A 198 -16.17 -5.34 -1.18
C ASP A 198 -16.39 -6.81 -1.55
N THR A 199 -16.46 -7.70 -0.54
CA THR A 199 -16.61 -9.15 -0.74
C THR A 199 -17.97 -9.51 -1.34
N ALA A 200 -19.06 -8.89 -0.85
CA ALA A 200 -20.40 -9.19 -1.33
C ALA A 200 -20.62 -8.69 -2.76
N LYS A 201 -20.07 -7.50 -3.09
CA LYS A 201 -20.05 -7.00 -4.46
C LYS A 201 -19.17 -7.86 -5.35
N GLY A 202 -17.98 -8.31 -4.89
CA GLY A 202 -17.15 -9.26 -5.59
C GLY A 202 -17.90 -10.52 -6.00
N ARG A 203 -18.70 -11.08 -5.08
CA ARG A 203 -19.56 -12.21 -5.36
C ARG A 203 -20.64 -11.89 -6.39
N SER A 204 -21.45 -10.87 -6.17
CA SER A 204 -22.58 -10.55 -7.07
C SER A 204 -22.15 -10.14 -8.48
N VAL A 205 -21.04 -9.42 -8.60
CA VAL A 205 -20.44 -9.07 -9.89
C VAL A 205 -19.94 -10.33 -10.60
N THR A 206 -19.29 -11.24 -9.88
CA THR A 206 -18.83 -12.51 -10.45
C THR A 206 -20.00 -13.38 -10.92
N GLU A 207 -21.07 -13.51 -10.13
CA GLU A 207 -22.29 -14.22 -10.55
C GLU A 207 -22.82 -13.67 -11.88
N SER A 208 -22.84 -12.36 -12.05
CA SER A 208 -23.25 -11.69 -13.29
C SER A 208 -22.29 -11.95 -14.47
N ILE A 209 -20.98 -12.03 -14.20
CA ILE A 209 -19.95 -12.29 -15.22
C ILE A 209 -20.06 -13.72 -15.72
N ILE A 210 -20.14 -14.72 -14.83
CA ILE A 210 -20.15 -16.14 -15.22
C ILE A 210 -21.44 -16.52 -15.94
N LEU A 211 -22.56 -15.87 -15.58
CA LEU A 211 -23.84 -16.08 -16.29
C LEU A 211 -23.73 -15.69 -17.78
N LYS A 212 -22.95 -14.63 -18.09
CA LYS A 212 -22.73 -14.14 -19.47
C LYS A 212 -21.56 -14.84 -20.15
N ASN A 213 -20.60 -15.33 -19.37
CA ASN A 213 -19.36 -15.91 -19.85
C ASN A 213 -19.08 -17.25 -19.16
N PRO A 214 -19.88 -18.31 -19.43
CA PRO A 214 -19.79 -19.58 -18.73
C PRO A 214 -18.47 -20.34 -18.95
N ASN A 215 -17.68 -19.93 -19.94
CA ASN A 215 -16.39 -20.56 -20.28
C ASN A 215 -15.18 -19.83 -19.72
N ILE A 216 -15.38 -18.86 -18.82
CA ILE A 216 -14.30 -18.09 -18.19
C ILE A 216 -13.28 -18.99 -17.51
N LYS A 217 -12.00 -18.68 -17.61
CA LYS A 217 -10.90 -19.50 -17.09
C LYS A 217 -10.13 -18.83 -15.95
N ALA A 218 -10.20 -17.51 -15.84
CA ALA A 218 -9.58 -16.81 -14.73
C ALA A 218 -10.27 -15.52 -14.36
N ILE A 219 -10.11 -15.11 -13.09
CA ILE A 219 -10.51 -13.81 -12.56
C ILE A 219 -9.32 -13.22 -11.82
N PHE A 220 -8.92 -12.01 -12.21
CA PHE A 220 -8.08 -11.16 -11.37
C PHE A 220 -8.98 -10.23 -10.57
N ALA A 221 -8.87 -10.31 -9.25
CA ALA A 221 -9.52 -9.38 -8.33
C ALA A 221 -8.48 -8.41 -7.78
N SER A 222 -8.75 -7.11 -7.92
CA SER A 222 -7.80 -6.07 -7.51
C SER A 222 -7.58 -5.99 -6.00
N ASN A 223 -8.35 -6.75 -5.17
CA ASN A 223 -8.03 -7.07 -3.78
C ASN A 223 -8.58 -8.43 -3.38
N ASP A 224 -8.14 -8.92 -2.21
CA ASP A 224 -8.51 -10.25 -1.70
C ASP A 224 -9.99 -10.33 -1.30
N ASN A 225 -10.59 -9.27 -0.76
CA ASN A 225 -12.00 -9.28 -0.42
C ASN A 225 -12.86 -9.61 -1.64
N MET A 226 -12.62 -8.93 -2.76
CA MET A 226 -13.31 -9.22 -4.02
C MET A 226 -12.98 -10.62 -4.55
N GLY A 227 -11.71 -11.06 -4.40
CA GLY A 227 -11.24 -12.39 -4.78
C GLY A 227 -11.96 -13.51 -4.01
N LEU A 228 -12.12 -13.34 -2.70
CA LEU A 228 -12.87 -14.28 -1.84
C LEU A 228 -14.35 -14.30 -2.20
N GLY A 229 -14.93 -13.16 -2.54
CA GLY A 229 -16.30 -13.08 -3.07
C GLY A 229 -16.44 -13.80 -4.40
N ALA A 230 -15.51 -13.59 -5.32
CA ALA A 230 -15.49 -14.25 -6.62
C ALA A 230 -15.35 -15.78 -6.48
N MET A 231 -14.45 -16.23 -5.62
CA MET A 231 -14.29 -17.66 -5.32
C MET A 231 -15.58 -18.28 -4.81
N GLN A 232 -16.33 -17.59 -3.93
CA GLN A 232 -17.60 -18.10 -3.43
C GLN A 232 -18.65 -18.22 -4.55
N ALA A 233 -18.76 -17.23 -5.43
CA ALA A 233 -19.66 -17.27 -6.59
C ALA A 233 -19.34 -18.45 -7.55
N LEU A 234 -18.06 -18.67 -7.80
CA LEU A 234 -17.59 -19.77 -8.65
C LEU A 234 -17.90 -21.14 -8.02
N LYS A 235 -17.68 -21.29 -6.72
CA LYS A 235 -18.00 -22.51 -5.96
C LYS A 235 -19.49 -22.82 -5.98
N ASP A 236 -20.35 -21.83 -5.80
CA ASP A 236 -21.80 -21.99 -5.85
C ASP A 236 -22.32 -22.37 -7.27
N ALA A 237 -21.52 -22.04 -8.30
CA ALA A 237 -21.78 -22.39 -9.70
C ALA A 237 -21.05 -23.68 -10.16
N ASP A 238 -20.44 -24.45 -9.26
CA ASP A 238 -19.61 -25.63 -9.56
C ASP A 238 -18.43 -25.35 -10.54
N MET A 239 -17.95 -24.12 -10.64
CA MET A 239 -16.85 -23.68 -11.51
C MET A 239 -15.50 -23.69 -10.78
N ASN A 240 -15.13 -24.80 -10.18
CA ASN A 240 -13.96 -24.95 -9.30
C ASN A 240 -12.61 -24.89 -10.04
N ASP A 241 -12.59 -24.98 -11.38
CA ASP A 241 -11.37 -24.95 -12.20
C ASP A 241 -10.96 -23.52 -12.63
N VAL A 242 -11.73 -22.51 -12.25
CA VAL A 242 -11.42 -21.11 -12.59
C VAL A 242 -10.30 -20.59 -11.69
N VAL A 243 -9.23 -20.08 -12.30
CA VAL A 243 -8.10 -19.46 -11.58
C VAL A 243 -8.52 -18.14 -10.97
N VAL A 244 -8.41 -17.99 -9.65
CA VAL A 244 -8.70 -16.72 -8.95
C VAL A 244 -7.43 -16.20 -8.31
N VAL A 245 -7.04 -14.97 -8.69
CA VAL A 245 -5.88 -14.27 -8.12
C VAL A 245 -6.33 -12.94 -7.53
N GLY A 246 -6.01 -12.74 -6.25
CA GLY A 246 -6.29 -11.53 -5.50
C GLY A 246 -5.08 -10.60 -5.39
N PHE A 247 -5.20 -9.68 -4.45
CA PHE A 247 -4.16 -8.72 -4.10
C PHE A 247 -4.34 -8.36 -2.62
N ASP A 248 -3.30 -8.28 -1.81
CA ASP A 248 -3.13 -7.89 -0.40
C ASP A 248 -2.41 -8.96 0.43
N ALA A 249 -2.60 -10.25 0.13
CA ALA A 249 -2.19 -11.40 0.95
C ALA A 249 -2.76 -11.34 2.37
N THR A 250 -4.07 -11.14 2.45
CA THR A 250 -4.78 -11.17 3.74
C THR A 250 -4.77 -12.59 4.35
N PRO A 251 -4.88 -12.72 5.69
CA PRO A 251 -4.94 -14.04 6.35
C PRO A 251 -6.05 -14.95 5.81
N ASP A 252 -7.21 -14.38 5.46
CA ASP A 252 -8.32 -15.14 4.90
C ASP A 252 -8.01 -15.66 3.48
N ALA A 253 -7.38 -14.83 2.62
CA ALA A 253 -6.92 -15.24 1.31
C ALA A 253 -5.82 -16.31 1.41
N ALA A 254 -4.84 -16.12 2.30
CA ALA A 254 -3.79 -17.11 2.57
C ALA A 254 -4.40 -18.45 3.02
N THR A 255 -5.42 -18.41 3.89
CA THR A 255 -6.13 -19.60 4.34
C THR A 255 -6.89 -20.28 3.18
N SER A 256 -7.55 -19.50 2.32
CA SER A 256 -8.27 -19.99 1.13
C SER A 256 -7.30 -20.63 0.11
N ILE A 257 -6.13 -20.03 -0.10
CA ILE A 257 -5.08 -20.59 -0.96
C ILE A 257 -4.59 -21.94 -0.43
N LEU A 258 -4.34 -22.06 0.88
CA LEU A 258 -3.89 -23.32 1.48
C LEU A 258 -4.96 -24.42 1.45
N LYS A 259 -6.24 -24.06 1.34
CA LYS A 259 -7.33 -25.02 1.11
C LYS A 259 -7.50 -25.38 -0.38
N GLY A 260 -6.78 -24.74 -1.29
CA GLY A 260 -6.92 -24.94 -2.73
C GLY A 260 -8.17 -24.29 -3.34
N GLU A 261 -8.82 -23.35 -2.64
CA GLU A 261 -10.01 -22.65 -3.11
C GLU A 261 -9.61 -21.44 -3.96
N MET A 262 -8.87 -20.47 -3.40
CA MET A 262 -8.26 -19.37 -4.13
C MET A 262 -6.88 -19.80 -4.66
N THR A 263 -6.48 -19.36 -5.86
CA THR A 263 -5.25 -19.87 -6.50
C THR A 263 -4.01 -19.14 -6.02
N ALA A 264 -4.06 -17.82 -5.91
CA ALA A 264 -2.95 -16.97 -5.49
C ALA A 264 -3.41 -15.57 -5.06
N THR A 265 -2.50 -14.81 -4.47
CA THR A 265 -2.67 -13.37 -4.23
C THR A 265 -1.31 -12.66 -4.35
N ILE A 266 -1.33 -11.33 -4.43
CA ILE A 266 -0.12 -10.49 -4.41
C ILE A 266 -0.01 -9.80 -3.06
N ALA A 267 1.03 -10.10 -2.31
CA ALA A 267 1.33 -9.38 -1.07
C ALA A 267 1.83 -7.96 -1.37
N GLN A 268 1.44 -7.01 -0.53
CA GLN A 268 1.87 -5.62 -0.60
C GLN A 268 2.39 -5.06 0.75
N PHE A 269 2.52 -5.89 1.76
CA PHE A 269 3.10 -5.57 3.07
C PHE A 269 2.44 -4.37 3.77
N SER A 270 1.13 -4.42 3.91
CA SER A 270 0.26 -3.37 4.47
C SER A 270 0.68 -2.90 5.88
N TYR A 271 1.20 -3.81 6.72
CA TYR A 271 1.77 -3.44 8.02
C TYR A 271 2.91 -2.41 7.88
N ASN A 272 3.82 -2.63 6.92
CA ASN A 272 4.92 -1.70 6.67
C ASN A 272 4.43 -0.35 6.16
N MET A 273 3.33 -0.30 5.39
CA MET A 273 2.73 0.97 4.96
C MET A 273 2.32 1.81 6.18
N GLY A 274 1.68 1.18 7.17
CA GLY A 274 1.30 1.85 8.41
C GLY A 274 2.51 2.34 9.21
N ALA A 275 3.48 1.46 9.45
CA ALA A 275 4.68 1.77 10.20
C ALA A 275 5.51 2.88 9.52
N TYR A 276 5.72 2.77 8.21
CA TYR A 276 6.48 3.77 7.44
C TYR A 276 5.73 5.09 7.33
N GLY A 277 4.39 5.07 7.23
CA GLY A 277 3.57 6.28 7.25
C GLY A 277 3.84 7.15 8.48
N VAL A 278 3.86 6.53 9.67
CA VAL A 278 4.18 7.24 10.92
C VAL A 278 5.65 7.64 10.98
N LYS A 279 6.57 6.71 10.68
CA LYS A 279 8.02 6.95 10.73
C LYS A 279 8.43 8.14 9.85
N TYR A 280 8.02 8.14 8.61
CA TYR A 280 8.46 9.14 7.64
C TYR A 280 7.68 10.47 7.77
N ALA A 281 6.44 10.44 8.23
CA ALA A 281 5.74 11.66 8.64
C ALA A 281 6.47 12.36 9.81
N LEU A 282 6.94 11.59 10.80
CA LEU A 282 7.74 12.12 11.90
C LEU A 282 9.08 12.68 11.44
N GLU A 283 9.77 11.98 10.51
CA GLU A 283 11.04 12.45 9.94
C GLU A 283 10.88 13.83 9.29
N LEU A 284 9.83 14.02 8.50
CA LEU A 284 9.51 15.33 7.91
C LEU A 284 9.11 16.39 8.95
N ALA A 285 8.34 16.00 9.99
CA ALA A 285 7.95 16.90 11.09
C ALA A 285 9.15 17.40 11.90
N ASN A 286 10.26 16.67 11.87
CA ASN A 286 11.54 17.03 12.49
C ASN A 286 12.49 17.77 11.52
N GLY A 287 12.05 18.10 10.31
CA GLY A 287 12.84 18.82 9.31
C GLY A 287 13.84 17.94 8.55
N GLY A 288 13.68 16.62 8.63
CA GLY A 288 14.46 15.66 7.84
C GLY A 288 14.03 15.63 6.38
N SER A 289 14.70 14.80 5.59
CA SER A 289 14.36 14.54 4.19
C SER A 289 14.23 13.04 3.96
N ILE A 290 13.32 12.66 3.08
CA ILE A 290 13.01 11.26 2.77
C ILE A 290 12.98 11.06 1.25
N ASP A 291 13.14 9.82 0.81
CA ASP A 291 13.02 9.48 -0.60
C ASP A 291 11.61 9.79 -1.13
N PRO A 292 11.46 10.21 -2.39
CA PRO A 292 10.16 10.58 -2.96
C PRO A 292 9.22 9.39 -3.15
N ASN A 293 9.76 8.16 -3.13
CA ASN A 293 8.99 6.92 -3.26
C ASN A 293 9.58 5.82 -2.38
N ILE A 294 8.78 5.34 -1.45
CA ILE A 294 9.15 4.26 -0.53
C ILE A 294 8.30 3.05 -0.87
N ASP A 295 8.89 2.13 -1.64
CA ASP A 295 8.22 0.91 -2.07
C ASP A 295 8.17 -0.09 -0.90
N THR A 296 6.98 -0.55 -0.56
CA THR A 296 6.78 -1.59 0.45
C THR A 296 6.98 -3.00 -0.11
N GLY A 297 7.17 -3.11 -1.42
CA GLY A 297 7.41 -4.36 -2.11
C GLY A 297 6.15 -5.07 -2.59
N THR A 298 6.37 -6.07 -3.45
CA THR A 298 5.34 -6.99 -3.93
C THR A 298 5.87 -8.41 -3.94
N GLN A 299 5.01 -9.38 -3.60
CA GLN A 299 5.35 -10.80 -3.66
C GLN A 299 4.14 -11.63 -4.08
N LEU A 300 4.34 -12.55 -5.03
CA LEU A 300 3.34 -13.56 -5.36
C LEU A 300 3.23 -14.56 -4.20
N VAL A 301 1.99 -14.79 -3.77
CA VAL A 301 1.64 -15.73 -2.70
C VAL A 301 0.82 -16.86 -3.30
N THR A 302 1.35 -18.08 -3.15
CA THR A 302 0.76 -19.34 -3.61
C THR A 302 0.74 -20.35 -2.46
N THR A 303 0.33 -21.57 -2.70
CA THR A 303 0.38 -22.65 -1.69
C THR A 303 1.77 -22.90 -1.11
N GLU A 304 2.83 -22.47 -1.80
CA GLU A 304 4.22 -22.67 -1.36
C GLU A 304 4.61 -21.79 -0.16
N ASN A 305 4.07 -20.56 -0.12
CA ASN A 305 4.43 -19.55 0.87
C ASN A 305 3.24 -18.91 1.62
N ALA A 306 2.00 -19.28 1.31
CA ALA A 306 0.81 -18.69 1.95
C ALA A 306 0.77 -18.89 3.49
N LYS A 307 1.45 -19.90 4.02
CA LYS A 307 1.58 -20.12 5.48
C LYS A 307 2.22 -18.93 6.21
N ASP A 308 3.06 -18.15 5.52
CA ASP A 308 3.79 -17.03 6.08
C ASP A 308 2.92 -15.75 6.19
N PHE A 309 1.68 -15.81 5.65
CA PHE A 309 0.72 -14.70 5.61
C PHE A 309 -0.57 -14.95 6.43
N LYS A 310 -0.56 -15.96 7.32
CA LYS A 310 -1.71 -16.27 8.21
C LYS A 310 -1.80 -15.37 9.43
#